data_9dbb4748b492bbbf2c423d16bce639da
#
_entry.id   9dbb4748b492bbbf2c423d16bce639da
#
_cell.length_a   1.000
_cell.length_b   1.000
_cell.length_c   1.000
_cell.angle_alpha   90.00
_cell.angle_beta   90.00
_cell.angle_gamma   90.00
#
_symmetry.space_group_name_H-M   'P 1'
#
loop_
_entity.id
_entity.type
_entity.pdbx_description
1 polymer ?
#
loop_
_entity_poly.entity_id
_entity_poly.type
_entity_poly.pdbx_seq_one_letter_code
_entity_poly.pdbx_strand_id
1 'polypeptide(L)'
;MDISFFLSSVQQWANQSEDIKSLVLVGSHARGEAREDSDVDLVIITLNPDKYTNNYFIDNFGKVNRVKKENWGRVTSIRVWYANNGLEVEFGITTPIWVEKPLDEGTFRVLSDGYKVIVDKENYFKDII
;
A
#
# COMPACT_ATOMS: atom_id res chain seq x y z
N MET A 1 2.44 -11.03 -14.57
CA MET A 1 1.06 -10.49 -14.49
C MET A 1 1.09 -8.98 -14.58
N ASP A 2 0.24 -8.42 -15.40
CA ASP A 2 0.12 -6.97 -15.53
C ASP A 2 -0.82 -6.43 -14.46
N ILE A 3 -0.31 -5.55 -13.61
CA ILE A 3 -1.07 -4.96 -12.50
C ILE A 3 -1.48 -3.51 -12.77
N SER A 4 -1.29 -3.03 -14.01
CA SER A 4 -1.54 -1.61 -14.34
C SER A 4 -2.98 -1.19 -14.09
N PHE A 5 -3.94 -2.01 -14.47
CA PHE A 5 -5.36 -1.71 -14.26
C PHE A 5 -5.69 -1.64 -12.77
N PHE A 6 -5.18 -2.60 -11.99
CA PHE A 6 -5.38 -2.63 -10.55
C PHE A 6 -4.79 -1.38 -9.90
N LEU A 7 -3.55 -1.02 -10.23
CA LEU A 7 -2.90 0.16 -9.66
C LEU A 7 -3.64 1.44 -10.03
N SER A 8 -4.13 1.55 -11.27
CA SER A 8 -4.94 2.70 -11.69
C SER A 8 -6.21 2.83 -10.85
N SER A 9 -6.87 1.72 -10.57
CA SER A 9 -8.09 1.72 -9.76
C SER A 9 -7.81 2.19 -8.33
N VAL A 10 -6.74 1.71 -7.73
CA VAL A 10 -6.36 2.11 -6.38
C VAL A 10 -5.93 3.57 -6.35
N GLN A 11 -5.18 4.02 -7.36
CA GLN A 11 -4.75 5.41 -7.49
C GLN A 11 -5.94 6.37 -7.54
N GLN A 12 -6.92 6.05 -8.38
CA GLN A 12 -8.13 6.87 -8.52
C GLN A 12 -8.90 6.95 -7.21
N TRP A 13 -9.06 5.81 -6.55
CA TRP A 13 -9.72 5.73 -5.25
C TRP A 13 -8.98 6.58 -4.20
N ALA A 14 -7.67 6.47 -4.13
CA ALA A 14 -6.86 7.23 -3.17
C ALA A 14 -6.94 8.74 -3.43
N ASN A 15 -6.92 9.15 -4.70
CA ASN A 15 -7.05 10.56 -5.08
C ASN A 15 -8.39 11.16 -4.64
N GLN A 16 -9.45 10.34 -4.64
CA GLN A 16 -10.79 10.78 -4.27
C GLN A 16 -11.04 10.73 -2.76
N SER A 17 -10.14 10.14 -2.00
CA SER A 17 -10.29 9.96 -0.56
C SER A 17 -9.50 11.04 0.19
N GLU A 18 -10.19 11.99 0.78
CA GLU A 18 -9.55 13.18 1.40
C GLU A 18 -8.58 12.83 2.51
N ASP A 19 -8.86 11.78 3.27
CA ASP A 19 -8.04 11.38 4.42
C ASP A 19 -6.87 10.47 4.05
N ILE A 20 -6.76 10.08 2.78
CA ILE A 20 -5.58 9.37 2.28
C ILE A 20 -4.59 10.40 1.76
N LYS A 21 -3.39 10.40 2.31
CA LYS A 21 -2.34 11.36 1.96
C LYS A 21 -1.35 10.81 0.95
N SER A 22 -1.04 9.52 1.04
CA SER A 22 -0.09 8.90 0.12
C SER A 22 -0.45 7.45 -0.18
N LEU A 23 -0.07 7.01 -1.38
CA LEU A 23 -0.15 5.63 -1.83
C LEU A 23 1.17 5.29 -2.49
N VAL A 24 1.85 4.27 -1.99
CA VAL A 24 3.21 3.93 -2.42
C VAL A 24 3.29 2.44 -2.72
N LEU A 25 3.84 2.10 -3.89
CA LEU A 25 4.15 0.72 -4.24
C LEU A 25 5.53 0.37 -3.71
N VAL A 26 5.62 -0.74 -3.00
CA VAL A 26 6.88 -1.26 -2.47
C VAL A 26 7.04 -2.71 -2.90
N GLY A 27 8.11 -3.36 -2.47
CA GLY A 27 8.32 -4.77 -2.75
C GLY A 27 8.76 -5.06 -4.18
N SER A 28 8.57 -6.30 -4.63
CA SER A 28 9.11 -6.78 -5.89
C SER A 28 8.61 -6.02 -7.12
N HIS A 29 7.34 -5.62 -7.14
CA HIS A 29 6.81 -4.84 -8.25
C HIS A 29 7.44 -3.45 -8.34
N ALA A 30 7.78 -2.85 -7.21
CA ALA A 30 8.46 -1.55 -7.20
C ALA A 30 9.89 -1.66 -7.72
N ARG A 31 10.56 -2.78 -7.47
CA ARG A 31 11.95 -3.01 -7.89
C ARG A 31 12.06 -3.50 -9.33
N GLY A 32 10.95 -3.82 -9.99
CA GLY A 32 10.98 -4.43 -11.31
C GLY A 32 11.42 -5.89 -11.30
N GLU A 33 11.27 -6.57 -10.17
CA GLU A 33 11.69 -7.96 -9.98
C GLU A 33 10.52 -8.92 -9.80
N ALA A 34 9.30 -8.45 -10.06
CA ALA A 34 8.10 -9.24 -9.83
C ALA A 34 8.03 -10.45 -10.78
N ARG A 35 7.54 -11.55 -10.24
CA ARG A 35 7.22 -12.77 -10.97
C ARG A 35 5.71 -12.87 -11.13
N GLU A 36 5.24 -13.87 -11.88
CA GLU A 36 3.80 -14.11 -12.09
C GLU A 36 3.02 -14.24 -10.78
N ASP A 37 3.62 -14.89 -9.80
CA ASP A 37 2.99 -15.18 -8.51
C ASP A 37 3.35 -14.15 -7.41
N SER A 38 4.07 -13.08 -7.76
CA SER A 38 4.43 -12.07 -6.77
C SER A 38 3.20 -11.31 -6.29
N ASP A 39 3.12 -11.09 -4.98
CA ASP A 39 2.09 -10.22 -4.42
C ASP A 39 2.38 -8.76 -4.74
N VAL A 40 1.34 -7.95 -4.65
CA VAL A 40 1.44 -6.50 -4.82
C VAL A 40 1.46 -5.87 -3.43
N ASP A 41 2.51 -5.11 -3.12
CA ASP A 41 2.67 -4.48 -1.81
C ASP A 41 2.43 -2.98 -1.92
N LEU A 42 1.38 -2.49 -1.27
CA LEU A 42 1.03 -1.08 -1.24
C LEU A 42 1.03 -0.56 0.19
N VAL A 43 1.52 0.67 0.37
CA VAL A 43 1.44 1.37 1.65
C VAL A 43 0.51 2.57 1.48
N ILE A 44 -0.47 2.67 2.37
CA ILE A 44 -1.45 3.77 2.40
C ILE A 44 -1.16 4.60 3.65
N ILE A 45 -0.82 5.87 3.45
CA ILE A 45 -0.65 6.83 4.55
C ILE A 45 -1.94 7.63 4.67
N THR A 46 -2.57 7.54 5.84
CA THR A 46 -3.87 8.18 6.08
C THR A 46 -3.88 8.86 7.45
N LEU A 47 -4.68 9.91 7.57
CA LEU A 47 -4.93 10.57 8.86
C LEU A 47 -5.98 9.83 9.70
N ASN A 48 -6.65 8.84 9.10
CA ASN A 48 -7.74 8.12 9.76
C ASN A 48 -7.57 6.60 9.55
N PRO A 49 -6.56 5.99 10.18
CA PRO A 49 -6.25 4.58 9.93
C PRO A 49 -7.39 3.63 10.29
N ASP A 50 -8.15 3.94 11.34
CA ASP A 50 -9.24 3.06 11.79
C ASP A 50 -10.32 2.86 10.73
N LYS A 51 -10.51 3.84 9.87
CA LYS A 51 -11.47 3.76 8.77
C LYS A 51 -11.10 2.66 7.78
N TYR A 52 -9.79 2.40 7.62
CA TYR A 52 -9.29 1.43 6.63
C TYR A 52 -8.96 0.08 7.24
N THR A 53 -8.63 0.03 8.52
CA THR A 53 -8.31 -1.24 9.18
C THR A 53 -9.53 -2.12 9.40
N ASN A 54 -10.76 -1.61 9.18
CA ASN A 54 -11.97 -2.43 9.21
C ASN A 54 -12.17 -3.26 7.92
N ASN A 55 -11.29 -3.11 6.93
CA ASN A 55 -11.20 -3.89 5.69
C ASN A 55 -12.24 -3.59 4.60
N TYR A 56 -13.24 -2.75 4.83
CA TYR A 56 -14.32 -2.60 3.84
C TYR A 56 -13.86 -1.99 2.52
N PHE A 57 -12.80 -1.19 2.54
CA PHE A 57 -12.31 -0.54 1.32
C PHE A 57 -11.82 -1.53 0.24
N ILE A 58 -11.40 -2.71 0.65
CA ILE A 58 -10.80 -3.68 -0.27
C ILE A 58 -11.80 -4.21 -1.30
N ASP A 59 -13.08 -4.15 -1.01
CA ASP A 59 -14.13 -4.59 -1.94
C ASP A 59 -14.25 -3.69 -3.17
N ASN A 60 -13.66 -2.48 -3.14
CA ASN A 60 -13.68 -1.58 -4.29
C ASN A 60 -12.88 -2.11 -5.48
N PHE A 61 -11.97 -3.06 -5.27
CA PHE A 61 -11.02 -3.47 -6.29
C PHE A 61 -11.25 -4.89 -6.84
N GLY A 62 -12.26 -5.57 -6.35
CA GLY A 62 -12.59 -6.90 -6.83
C GLY A 62 -13.29 -7.73 -5.78
N LYS A 63 -13.67 -8.93 -6.17
CA LYS A 63 -14.30 -9.87 -5.25
C LYS A 63 -13.26 -10.51 -4.34
N VAL A 64 -13.42 -10.31 -3.04
CA VAL A 64 -12.49 -10.83 -2.04
C VAL A 64 -12.76 -12.31 -1.77
N ASN A 65 -11.71 -13.12 -1.90
CA ASN A 65 -11.76 -14.54 -1.60
C ASN A 65 -11.31 -14.82 -0.16
N ARG A 66 -10.26 -14.11 0.30
CA ARG A 66 -9.68 -14.30 1.62
C ARG A 66 -9.01 -13.04 2.09
N VAL A 67 -9.02 -12.79 3.41
CA VAL A 67 -8.34 -11.65 4.05
C VAL A 67 -7.58 -12.13 5.27
N LYS A 68 -6.38 -11.57 5.47
CA LYS A 68 -5.61 -11.79 6.68
C LYS A 68 -5.08 -10.44 7.17
N LYS A 69 -5.26 -10.13 8.45
CA LYS A 69 -4.80 -8.88 9.05
C LYS A 69 -3.71 -9.15 10.07
N GLU A 70 -2.62 -8.36 10.01
CA GLU A 70 -1.50 -8.47 10.95
C GLU A 70 -0.99 -7.07 11.31
N ASN A 71 -0.43 -6.92 12.51
CA ASN A 71 0.19 -5.68 12.95
C ASN A 71 1.71 -5.80 12.86
N TRP A 72 2.33 -4.84 12.19
CA TRP A 72 3.77 -4.77 12.01
C TRP A 72 4.28 -3.40 12.51
N GLY A 73 4.36 -3.22 13.82
CA GLY A 73 4.80 -1.94 14.39
C GLY A 73 3.88 -0.79 14.02
N ARG A 74 4.38 0.14 13.19
CA ARG A 74 3.62 1.32 12.76
C ARG A 74 2.65 1.06 11.62
N VAL A 75 2.60 -0.18 11.12
CA VAL A 75 1.80 -0.54 9.94
C VAL A 75 0.85 -1.67 10.31
N THR A 76 -0.42 -1.53 9.93
CA THR A 76 -1.38 -2.63 9.96
C THR A 76 -1.48 -3.21 8.55
N SER A 77 -1.10 -4.46 8.38
CA SER A 77 -1.12 -5.15 7.11
C SER A 77 -2.46 -5.84 6.90
N ILE A 78 -3.09 -5.57 5.75
CA ILE A 78 -4.29 -6.26 5.32
C ILE A 78 -3.93 -6.98 4.02
N ARG A 79 -3.78 -8.30 4.11
CA ARG A 79 -3.46 -9.13 2.96
C ARG A 79 -4.75 -9.68 2.37
N VAL A 80 -4.93 -9.49 1.07
CA VAL A 80 -6.17 -9.82 0.38
C VAL A 80 -5.87 -10.74 -0.79
N TRP A 81 -6.66 -11.82 -0.92
CA TRP A 81 -6.64 -12.68 -2.10
C TRP A 81 -7.92 -12.45 -2.88
N TYR A 82 -7.79 -11.87 -4.08
CA TYR A 82 -8.93 -11.56 -4.93
C TYR A 82 -9.30 -12.78 -5.79
N ALA A 83 -10.60 -13.07 -5.86
CA ALA A 83 -11.09 -14.26 -6.54
C ALA A 83 -11.11 -14.12 -8.07
N ASN A 84 -11.40 -12.90 -8.57
CA ASN A 84 -11.69 -12.70 -9.99
C ASN A 84 -10.43 -12.62 -10.87
N ASN A 85 -9.29 -12.27 -10.32
CA ASN A 85 -8.05 -12.11 -11.09
C ASN A 85 -6.84 -12.83 -10.48
N GLY A 86 -7.04 -13.51 -9.35
CA GLY A 86 -5.97 -14.24 -8.68
C GLY A 86 -4.91 -13.35 -8.01
N LEU A 87 -5.15 -12.05 -7.91
CA LEU A 87 -4.18 -11.13 -7.28
C LEU A 87 -4.12 -11.35 -5.78
N GLU A 88 -2.91 -11.38 -5.26
CA GLU A 88 -2.63 -11.27 -3.84
C GLU A 88 -2.06 -9.88 -3.58
N VAL A 89 -2.71 -9.12 -2.70
CA VAL A 89 -2.33 -7.73 -2.42
C VAL A 89 -2.15 -7.55 -0.93
N GLU A 90 -1.05 -6.91 -0.52
CA GLU A 90 -0.84 -6.51 0.86
C GLU A 90 -1.02 -4.99 0.94
N PHE A 91 -2.06 -4.56 1.67
CA PHE A 91 -2.29 -3.15 1.95
C PHE A 91 -1.73 -2.85 3.34
N GLY A 92 -0.66 -2.06 3.40
CA GLY A 92 -0.12 -1.58 4.67
C GLY A 92 -0.75 -0.25 5.02
N ILE A 93 -1.55 -0.22 6.09
CA ILE A 93 -2.23 0.99 6.55
C ILE A 93 -1.40 1.63 7.66
N THR A 94 -1.04 2.90 7.47
CA THR A 94 -0.23 3.63 8.43
C THR A 94 -0.60 5.12 8.44
N THR A 95 0.05 5.89 9.30
CA THR A 95 -0.13 7.34 9.41
C THR A 95 1.15 8.05 8.97
N PRO A 96 1.15 9.39 8.89
CA PRO A 96 2.36 10.12 8.54
C PRO A 96 3.58 9.85 9.43
N ILE A 97 3.39 9.23 10.60
CA ILE A 97 4.49 8.84 11.47
C ILE A 97 5.46 7.87 10.76
N TRP A 98 4.96 7.12 9.77
CA TRP A 98 5.78 6.16 9.03
C TRP A 98 6.94 6.84 8.29
N VAL A 99 6.73 8.07 7.83
CA VAL A 99 7.74 8.85 7.10
C VAL A 99 8.37 9.95 7.95
N GLU A 100 8.10 9.96 9.25
CA GLU A 100 8.68 10.94 10.17
C GLU A 100 10.16 10.63 10.42
N LYS A 101 11.00 11.66 10.39
CA LYS A 101 12.45 11.49 10.57
C LYS A 101 12.85 11.65 12.03
N PRO A 102 13.81 10.86 12.52
CA PRO A 102 14.52 9.81 11.77
C PRO A 102 13.59 8.63 11.48
N LEU A 103 13.70 8.05 10.29
CA LEU A 103 12.90 6.89 9.91
C LEU A 103 13.23 5.72 10.83
N ASP A 104 12.20 4.94 11.19
CA ASP A 104 12.48 3.70 11.90
C ASP A 104 13.19 2.70 10.97
N GLU A 105 13.82 1.69 11.56
CA GLU A 105 14.64 0.74 10.81
C GLU A 105 13.83 -0.01 9.76
N GLY A 106 12.60 -0.41 10.10
CA GLY A 106 11.73 -1.13 9.18
C GLY A 106 11.34 -0.30 7.97
N THR A 107 10.96 0.96 8.21
CA THR A 107 10.61 1.90 7.13
C THR A 107 11.82 2.17 6.23
N PHE A 108 12.97 2.43 6.84
CA PHE A 108 14.19 2.70 6.07
C PHE A 108 14.55 1.51 5.18
N ARG A 109 14.42 0.29 5.69
CA ARG A 109 14.72 -0.93 4.93
C ARG A 109 13.78 -1.09 3.73
N VAL A 110 12.47 -0.90 3.93
CA VAL A 110 11.47 -1.01 2.86
C VAL A 110 11.74 0.01 1.76
N LEU A 111 11.96 1.27 2.14
CA LEU A 111 12.20 2.33 1.15
C LEU A 111 13.54 2.19 0.45
N SER A 112 14.57 1.73 1.18
CA SER A 112 15.91 1.52 0.59
C SER A 112 15.90 0.41 -0.45
N ASP A 113 15.04 -0.59 -0.29
CA ASP A 113 14.92 -1.69 -1.26
C ASP A 113 14.28 -1.24 -2.56
N GLY A 114 13.54 -0.15 -2.56
CA GLY A 114 12.92 0.41 -3.74
C GLY A 114 11.43 0.68 -3.54
N TYR A 115 10.99 1.81 -4.02
CA TYR A 115 9.59 2.21 -3.92
C TYR A 115 9.19 3.08 -5.11
N LYS A 116 7.89 3.12 -5.40
CA LYS A 116 7.31 4.01 -6.41
C LYS A 116 6.13 4.75 -5.80
N VAL A 117 6.20 6.07 -5.80
CA VAL A 117 5.12 6.91 -5.29
C VAL A 117 4.02 6.98 -6.34
N ILE A 118 2.80 6.59 -5.96
CA ILE A 118 1.63 6.64 -6.84
C ILE A 118 0.82 7.90 -6.55
N VAL A 119 0.61 8.19 -5.26
CA VAL A 119 -0.05 9.41 -4.79
C VAL A 119 0.75 9.96 -3.62
N ASP A 120 1.01 11.27 -3.64
CA ASP A 120 1.66 11.94 -2.51
C ASP A 120 1.18 13.40 -2.43
N LYS A 121 0.08 13.61 -1.73
CA LYS A 121 -0.59 14.91 -1.66
C LYS A 121 0.16 15.94 -0.83
N GLU A 122 1.01 15.47 0.09
CA GLU A 122 1.73 16.34 1.04
C GLU A 122 3.23 16.36 0.80
N ASN A 123 3.72 15.75 -0.29
CA ASN A 123 5.15 15.67 -0.61
C ASN A 123 5.98 15.01 0.49
N TYR A 124 5.43 13.99 1.14
CA TYR A 124 6.13 13.26 2.20
C TYR A 124 7.37 12.54 1.69
N PHE A 125 7.39 12.13 0.43
CA PHE A 125 8.46 11.33 -0.14
C PHE A 125 9.55 12.14 -0.81
N LYS A 126 9.41 13.46 -0.84
CA LYS A 126 10.49 14.33 -1.32
C LYS A 126 11.66 14.23 -0.34
N ASP A 127 12.83 13.86 -0.86
CA ASP A 127 14.06 13.72 -0.07
C ASP A 127 13.91 12.78 1.14
N ILE A 128 13.11 11.72 0.99
CA ILE A 128 12.82 10.82 2.10
C ILE A 128 14.04 9.96 2.49
N ILE A 129 14.86 9.60 1.53
CA ILE A 129 16.11 8.86 1.77
C ILE A 129 17.24 9.33 0.86
#